data_0b5b46e98ba9dbc3abd3563fc9d55b13
#
_entry.id   0b5b46e98ba9dbc3abd3563fc9d55b13
#
_cell.length_a   1.000
_cell.length_b   1.000
_cell.length_c   1.000
_cell.angle_alpha   90.00
_cell.angle_beta   90.00
_cell.angle_gamma   90.00
#
_symmetry.space_group_name_H-M   'P 1'
#
loop_
_entity.id
_entity.type
_entity.pdbx_description
1 polymer ?
#
loop_
_entity_poly.entity_id
_entity_poly.type
_entity_poly.pdbx_seq_one_letter_code
_entity_poly.pdbx_strand_id
1 'polypeptide(L)'
;YAPLGWYGTNYVGLRGRMAILSEAYSHADFEKRIRVTHDFVAEILEYVAAHADDVRRIEREADRQTTLEGAGLAPRPELAVAYESASRGTEPVPLVVMRANPDTTARRRAIPTDTVRTFVLPIYDHFRATKTRGLPAGYYLPPSERAIADLLRLHGLLVERLDVDWSDSVQVFGVKEEKWADRPFQGHKLLALTGDYAPAVMRTLPAGTYFVPTAQPLGRLVFSLLEPEGYGLPRWNVFDRLLGADFGAYSGLVYGSTAVAEFPVWRAVRAPRAPRTALP
;
A
#
# COMPACT_ATOMS: atom_id res chain seq x y z
N TYR A 1 -13.03 -2.37 -2.24
CA TYR A 1 -11.92 -1.43 -2.42
C TYR A 1 -10.73 -2.16 -3.00
N ALA A 2 -9.92 -1.47 -3.85
CA ALA A 2 -8.64 -1.98 -4.30
C ALA A 2 -7.69 -2.20 -3.10
N PRO A 3 -6.73 -3.17 -3.18
CA PRO A 3 -5.84 -3.50 -2.07
C PRO A 3 -4.72 -2.44 -1.89
N LEU A 4 -5.10 -1.19 -1.75
CA LEU A 4 -4.20 -0.05 -1.67
C LEU A 4 -3.93 0.31 -0.21
N GLY A 5 -2.65 0.51 0.13
CA GLY A 5 -2.21 0.73 1.50
C GLY A 5 -2.74 2.00 2.19
N TRP A 6 -3.35 2.94 1.46
CA TRP A 6 -3.98 4.11 2.07
C TRP A 6 -5.41 3.87 2.59
N TYR A 7 -6.02 2.71 2.31
CA TYR A 7 -7.27 2.32 2.97
C TYR A 7 -6.98 1.69 4.32
N GLY A 8 -7.70 2.10 5.37
CA GLY A 8 -7.40 1.73 6.74
C GLY A 8 -7.28 0.23 6.98
N THR A 9 -8.22 -0.58 6.48
CA THR A 9 -8.16 -2.04 6.62
C THR A 9 -6.94 -2.65 5.91
N ASN A 10 -6.61 -2.16 4.72
CA ASN A 10 -5.46 -2.66 3.98
C ASN A 10 -4.14 -2.27 4.68
N TYR A 11 -4.07 -1.03 5.21
CA TYR A 11 -2.90 -0.60 6.00
C TYR A 11 -2.69 -1.47 7.24
N VAL A 12 -3.77 -1.77 7.97
CA VAL A 12 -3.73 -2.66 9.14
C VAL A 12 -3.29 -4.07 8.71
N GLY A 13 -3.79 -4.57 7.57
CA GLY A 13 -3.36 -5.84 6.99
C GLY A 13 -1.87 -5.88 6.61
N LEU A 14 -1.33 -4.78 6.03
CA LEU A 14 0.12 -4.65 5.74
C LEU A 14 0.98 -4.68 7.02
N ARG A 15 0.40 -4.36 8.16
CA ARG A 15 1.04 -4.46 9.48
C ARG A 15 0.92 -5.86 10.09
N GLY A 16 0.41 -6.85 9.36
CA GLY A 16 0.20 -8.22 9.84
C GLY A 16 -0.93 -8.32 10.88
N ARG A 17 -1.89 -7.41 10.88
CA ARG A 17 -3.00 -7.37 11.84
C ARG A 17 -4.34 -7.53 11.14
N MET A 18 -5.31 -8.09 11.85
CA MET A 18 -6.68 -8.24 11.35
C MET A 18 -7.41 -6.91 11.36
N ALA A 19 -8.19 -6.66 10.32
CA ALA A 19 -9.05 -5.49 10.24
C ALA A 19 -10.38 -5.85 9.59
N ILE A 20 -11.47 -5.28 10.09
CA ILE A 20 -12.81 -5.49 9.59
C ILE A 20 -13.42 -4.13 9.29
N LEU A 21 -13.93 -3.95 8.07
CA LEU A 21 -14.68 -2.78 7.68
C LEU A 21 -16.18 -3.04 7.88
N SER A 22 -16.84 -2.17 8.64
CA SER A 22 -18.29 -2.16 8.77
C SER A 22 -18.88 -1.02 7.95
N GLU A 23 -19.80 -1.35 7.04
CA GLU A 23 -20.55 -0.38 6.25
C GLU A 23 -22.04 -0.65 6.37
N ALA A 24 -22.73 0.09 7.25
CA ALA A 24 -24.17 0.00 7.38
C ALA A 24 -24.87 0.52 6.12
N TYR A 25 -25.88 -0.22 5.64
CA TYR A 25 -26.60 0.09 4.41
C TYR A 25 -27.22 1.49 4.41
N SER A 26 -26.79 2.34 3.50
CA SER A 26 -27.12 3.77 3.46
C SER A 26 -28.60 4.11 3.22
N HIS A 27 -29.38 3.13 2.74
CA HIS A 27 -30.83 3.31 2.49
C HIS A 27 -31.68 3.00 3.73
N ALA A 28 -31.14 2.37 4.76
CA ALA A 28 -31.81 2.19 6.04
C ALA A 28 -31.87 3.52 6.81
N ASP A 29 -32.86 3.65 7.70
CA ASP A 29 -32.96 4.81 8.59
C ASP A 29 -31.74 4.86 9.55
N PHE A 30 -31.51 6.03 10.11
CA PHE A 30 -30.30 6.30 10.91
C PHE A 30 -30.26 5.45 12.18
N GLU A 31 -31.38 5.29 12.88
CA GLU A 31 -31.47 4.49 14.10
C GLU A 31 -31.14 3.02 13.83
N LYS A 32 -31.72 2.45 12.77
CA LYS A 32 -31.43 1.08 12.36
C LYS A 32 -29.94 0.89 12.03
N ARG A 33 -29.33 1.85 11.32
CA ARG A 33 -27.91 1.81 11.00
C ARG A 33 -27.03 1.82 12.24
N ILE A 34 -27.36 2.65 13.24
CA ILE A 34 -26.64 2.67 14.53
C ILE A 34 -26.75 1.30 15.21
N ARG A 35 -27.96 0.77 15.33
CA ARG A 35 -28.21 -0.51 16.00
C ARG A 35 -27.44 -1.64 15.35
N VAL A 36 -27.57 -1.81 14.05
CA VAL A 36 -26.86 -2.86 13.30
C VAL A 36 -25.35 -2.73 13.41
N THR A 37 -24.81 -1.51 13.38
CA THR A 37 -23.36 -1.29 13.56
C THR A 37 -22.93 -1.62 14.98
N HIS A 38 -23.70 -1.23 15.98
CA HIS A 38 -23.44 -1.59 17.38
C HIS A 38 -23.40 -3.10 17.58
N ASP A 39 -24.45 -3.81 17.13
CA ASP A 39 -24.56 -5.25 17.28
C ASP A 39 -23.41 -5.97 16.55
N PHE A 40 -23.06 -5.52 15.34
CA PHE A 40 -21.93 -6.06 14.59
C PHE A 40 -20.59 -5.89 15.35
N VAL A 41 -20.35 -4.72 15.95
CA VAL A 41 -19.14 -4.49 16.75
C VAL A 41 -19.14 -5.33 18.02
N ALA A 42 -20.28 -5.45 18.70
CA ALA A 42 -20.42 -6.27 19.90
C ALA A 42 -20.08 -7.74 19.61
N GLU A 43 -20.66 -8.31 18.55
CA GLU A 43 -20.40 -9.69 18.11
C GLU A 43 -18.92 -9.92 17.77
N ILE A 44 -18.27 -8.95 17.10
CA ILE A 44 -16.82 -9.04 16.82
C ILE A 44 -16.02 -9.08 18.12
N LEU A 45 -16.34 -8.21 19.10
CA LEU A 45 -15.62 -8.16 20.38
C LEU A 45 -15.81 -9.45 21.17
N GLU A 46 -17.02 -9.99 21.22
CA GLU A 46 -17.32 -11.27 21.87
C GLU A 46 -16.56 -12.43 21.19
N TYR A 47 -16.59 -12.48 19.86
CA TYR A 47 -15.86 -13.50 19.11
C TYR A 47 -14.35 -13.42 19.37
N VAL A 48 -13.76 -12.21 19.28
CA VAL A 48 -12.33 -12.01 19.52
C VAL A 48 -11.96 -12.35 20.96
N ALA A 49 -12.80 -12.01 21.94
CA ALA A 49 -12.57 -12.37 23.34
C ALA A 49 -12.55 -13.91 23.53
N ALA A 50 -13.50 -14.62 22.92
CA ALA A 50 -13.58 -16.07 22.98
C ALA A 50 -12.41 -16.77 22.24
N HIS A 51 -11.81 -16.13 21.23
CA HIS A 51 -10.76 -16.70 20.39
C HIS A 51 -9.43 -15.95 20.50
N ALA A 52 -9.18 -15.26 21.62
CA ALA A 52 -8.05 -14.37 21.81
C ALA A 52 -6.68 -15.06 21.59
N ASP A 53 -6.56 -16.33 21.98
CA ASP A 53 -5.31 -17.07 21.80
C ASP A 53 -5.04 -17.43 20.33
N ASP A 54 -6.08 -17.75 19.56
CA ASP A 54 -5.97 -17.98 18.13
C ASP A 54 -5.59 -16.70 17.39
N VAL A 55 -6.22 -15.56 17.71
CA VAL A 55 -5.88 -14.26 17.14
C VAL A 55 -4.41 -13.95 17.39
N ARG A 56 -3.94 -14.05 18.64
CA ARG A 56 -2.53 -13.80 19.00
C ARG A 56 -1.57 -14.77 18.31
N ARG A 57 -1.96 -16.04 18.16
CA ARG A 57 -1.15 -17.04 17.47
C ARG A 57 -0.98 -16.71 15.99
N ILE A 58 -2.08 -16.35 15.32
CA ILE A 58 -2.08 -15.99 13.90
C ILE A 58 -1.22 -14.73 13.66
N GLU A 59 -1.36 -13.71 14.48
CA GLU A 59 -0.59 -12.47 14.36
C GLU A 59 0.91 -12.71 14.61
N ARG A 60 1.28 -13.46 15.63
CA ARG A 60 2.68 -13.83 15.89
C ARG A 60 3.28 -14.65 14.75
N GLU A 61 2.52 -15.56 14.17
CA GLU A 61 2.97 -16.36 13.04
C GLU A 61 3.16 -15.49 11.78
N ALA A 62 2.27 -14.52 11.53
CA ALA A 62 2.42 -13.56 10.45
C ALA A 62 3.69 -12.72 10.60
N ASP A 63 3.96 -12.22 11.81
CA ASP A 63 5.17 -11.45 12.14
C ASP A 63 6.44 -12.30 11.93
N ARG A 64 6.42 -13.54 12.43
CA ARG A 64 7.51 -14.49 12.28
C ARG A 64 7.79 -14.80 10.81
N GLN A 65 6.75 -15.15 10.06
CA GLN A 65 6.86 -15.51 8.65
C GLN A 65 7.42 -14.35 7.83
N THR A 66 6.88 -13.14 8.02
CA THR A 66 7.37 -11.93 7.33
C THR A 66 8.85 -11.66 7.63
N THR A 67 9.25 -11.83 8.89
CA THR A 67 10.65 -11.64 9.30
C THR A 67 11.57 -12.66 8.65
N LEU A 68 11.18 -13.94 8.59
CA LEU A 68 11.96 -15.01 7.95
C LEU A 68 12.09 -14.81 6.44
N GLU A 69 11.01 -14.40 5.77
CA GLU A 69 11.01 -14.07 4.34
C GLU A 69 12.01 -12.94 4.05
N GLY A 70 11.95 -11.84 4.80
CA GLY A 70 12.87 -10.71 4.66
C GLY A 70 14.32 -11.09 4.92
N ALA A 71 14.57 -11.95 5.90
CA ALA A 71 15.91 -12.47 6.23
C ALA A 71 16.45 -13.46 5.19
N GLY A 72 15.60 -13.97 4.29
CA GLY A 72 15.97 -15.03 3.34
C GLY A 72 16.11 -16.41 4.00
N LEU A 73 15.52 -16.59 5.17
CA LEU A 73 15.41 -17.86 5.89
C LEU A 73 14.14 -18.65 5.52
N ALA A 74 13.26 -18.01 4.77
CA ALA A 74 12.14 -18.60 4.06
C ALA A 74 12.12 -18.04 2.62
N PRO A 75 11.43 -18.69 1.66
CA PRO A 75 11.30 -18.18 0.30
C PRO A 75 10.70 -16.78 0.31
N ARG A 76 11.37 -15.84 -0.36
CA ARG A 76 10.87 -14.47 -0.51
C ARG A 76 9.69 -14.45 -1.48
N PRO A 77 8.54 -13.86 -1.10
CA PRO A 77 7.38 -13.83 -1.96
C PRO A 77 7.51 -12.82 -3.10
N GLU A 78 6.80 -13.10 -4.19
CA GLU A 78 6.43 -12.11 -5.18
C GLU A 78 5.24 -11.30 -4.65
N LEU A 79 5.39 -9.99 -4.53
CA LEU A 79 4.36 -9.08 -4.03
C LEU A 79 3.84 -8.19 -5.16
N ALA A 80 2.54 -7.98 -5.17
CA ALA A 80 1.89 -7.20 -6.21
C ALA A 80 2.22 -5.70 -6.08
N VAL A 81 2.53 -5.06 -7.20
CA VAL A 81 2.73 -3.62 -7.35
C VAL A 81 1.66 -2.98 -8.25
N ALA A 82 0.93 -3.79 -9.00
CA ALA A 82 -0.24 -3.34 -9.77
C ALA A 82 -1.36 -4.38 -9.71
N TYR A 83 -2.59 -3.89 -9.79
CA TYR A 83 -3.79 -4.71 -9.62
C TYR A 83 -4.85 -4.32 -10.62
N GLU A 84 -5.73 -5.27 -10.94
CA GLU A 84 -6.99 -5.02 -11.63
C GLU A 84 -8.14 -5.70 -10.89
N SER A 85 -9.34 -5.15 -11.04
CA SER A 85 -10.56 -5.81 -10.56
C SER A 85 -10.83 -7.06 -11.40
N ALA A 86 -11.13 -8.17 -10.75
CA ALA A 86 -11.40 -9.44 -11.41
C ALA A 86 -12.77 -9.97 -11.00
N SER A 87 -13.47 -10.53 -12.00
CA SER A 87 -14.75 -11.21 -11.76
C SER A 87 -14.48 -12.68 -11.41
N ARG A 88 -15.18 -13.19 -10.42
CA ARG A 88 -15.20 -14.63 -10.10
C ARG A 88 -16.24 -15.42 -10.91
N GLY A 89 -16.91 -14.76 -11.85
CA GLY A 89 -17.97 -15.35 -12.66
C GLY A 89 -19.27 -14.56 -12.54
N THR A 90 -20.37 -15.16 -12.97
CA THR A 90 -21.70 -14.56 -12.92
C THR A 90 -22.58 -15.29 -11.92
N GLU A 91 -23.39 -14.53 -11.18
CA GLU A 91 -24.36 -15.11 -10.22
C GLU A 91 -25.75 -14.45 -10.35
N PRO A 92 -26.81 -15.15 -9.94
CA PRO A 92 -28.13 -14.56 -9.84
C PRO A 92 -28.15 -13.59 -8.64
N VAL A 93 -28.31 -12.29 -8.91
CA VAL A 93 -28.37 -11.21 -7.92
C VAL A 93 -29.78 -10.63 -7.88
N PRO A 94 -30.49 -10.71 -6.74
CA PRO A 94 -31.77 -10.04 -6.57
C PRO A 94 -31.55 -8.54 -6.38
N LEU A 95 -32.15 -7.73 -7.24
CA LEU A 95 -32.07 -6.27 -7.19
C LEU A 95 -33.46 -5.66 -7.11
N VAL A 96 -33.62 -4.63 -6.29
CA VAL A 96 -34.82 -3.81 -6.27
C VAL A 96 -34.92 -3.02 -7.58
N VAL A 97 -36.04 -3.11 -8.24
CA VAL A 97 -36.30 -2.33 -9.46
C VAL A 97 -36.43 -0.85 -9.09
N MET A 98 -35.63 -0.01 -9.74
CA MET A 98 -35.67 1.42 -9.56
C MET A 98 -36.60 2.07 -10.61
N ARG A 99 -37.31 3.11 -10.20
CA ARG A 99 -38.06 3.98 -11.14
C ARG A 99 -37.55 5.40 -11.09
N ALA A 100 -37.79 6.17 -12.13
CA ALA A 100 -37.43 7.59 -12.10
C ALA A 100 -38.13 8.30 -10.94
N ASN A 101 -37.41 9.19 -10.27
CA ASN A 101 -38.00 10.02 -9.25
C ASN A 101 -38.87 11.08 -9.92
N PRO A 102 -40.19 11.17 -9.58
CA PRO A 102 -41.07 12.19 -10.16
C PRO A 102 -40.63 13.61 -9.75
N ASP A 103 -39.99 13.78 -8.61
CA ASP A 103 -39.35 15.05 -8.25
C ASP A 103 -38.00 15.20 -8.96
N THR A 104 -38.02 15.95 -10.07
CA THR A 104 -36.81 16.23 -10.87
C THR A 104 -35.80 17.14 -10.20
N THR A 105 -36.17 17.80 -9.08
CA THR A 105 -35.27 18.65 -8.29
C THR A 105 -34.54 17.86 -7.21
N ALA A 106 -35.05 16.69 -6.85
CA ALA A 106 -34.46 15.84 -5.84
C ALA A 106 -33.04 15.38 -6.23
N ARG A 107 -32.15 15.32 -5.24
CA ARG A 107 -30.77 14.81 -5.43
C ARG A 107 -30.75 13.36 -5.95
N ARG A 108 -31.70 12.53 -5.51
CA ARG A 108 -31.86 11.15 -5.99
C ARG A 108 -32.72 11.13 -7.23
N ARG A 109 -32.12 10.81 -8.37
CA ARG A 109 -32.80 10.71 -9.67
C ARG A 109 -33.67 9.45 -9.82
N ALA A 110 -33.42 8.43 -9.01
CA ALA A 110 -34.19 7.18 -9.03
C ALA A 110 -34.57 6.78 -7.59
N ILE A 111 -35.76 6.22 -7.45
CA ILE A 111 -36.32 5.74 -6.17
C ILE A 111 -36.69 4.26 -6.29
N PRO A 112 -36.54 3.46 -5.20
CA PRO A 112 -36.88 2.04 -5.21
C PRO A 112 -38.39 1.84 -5.38
N THR A 113 -38.71 0.71 -6.02
CA THR A 113 -40.07 0.16 -6.03
C THR A 113 -40.16 -1.05 -5.09
N ASP A 114 -41.35 -1.60 -4.89
CA ASP A 114 -41.56 -2.83 -4.12
C ASP A 114 -41.24 -4.11 -4.92
N THR A 115 -40.76 -3.95 -6.15
CA THR A 115 -40.49 -5.07 -7.05
C THR A 115 -39.01 -5.47 -6.94
N VAL A 116 -38.75 -6.75 -6.67
CA VAL A 116 -37.42 -7.36 -6.76
C VAL A 116 -37.35 -8.23 -8.00
N ARG A 117 -36.29 -8.09 -8.80
CA ARG A 117 -36.00 -8.96 -9.94
C ARG A 117 -34.59 -9.53 -9.81
N THR A 118 -34.43 -10.78 -10.22
CA THR A 118 -33.12 -11.42 -10.26
C THR A 118 -32.46 -11.20 -11.61
N PHE A 119 -31.21 -10.74 -11.58
CA PHE A 119 -30.37 -10.53 -12.76
C PHE A 119 -29.13 -11.42 -12.66
N VAL A 120 -28.69 -11.98 -13.75
CA VAL A 120 -27.41 -12.69 -13.80
C VAL A 120 -26.33 -11.66 -14.10
N LEU A 121 -25.50 -11.36 -13.09
CA LEU A 121 -24.52 -10.28 -13.16
C LEU A 121 -23.11 -10.81 -12.87
N PRO A 122 -22.06 -10.23 -13.49
CA PRO A 122 -20.69 -10.53 -13.12
C PRO A 122 -20.39 -9.98 -11.71
N ILE A 123 -19.75 -10.81 -10.88
CA ILE A 123 -19.39 -10.46 -9.49
C ILE A 123 -17.92 -10.06 -9.44
N TYR A 124 -17.68 -8.79 -9.21
CA TYR A 124 -16.33 -8.19 -9.06
C TYR A 124 -16.00 -7.98 -7.57
N ASP A 125 -15.59 -9.03 -6.91
CA ASP A 125 -15.36 -9.05 -5.46
C ASP A 125 -13.90 -9.27 -5.05
N HIS A 126 -12.98 -9.39 -6.02
CA HIS A 126 -11.57 -9.53 -5.75
C HIS A 126 -10.70 -8.76 -6.76
N PHE A 127 -9.43 -8.66 -6.42
CA PHE A 127 -8.41 -8.07 -7.25
C PHE A 127 -7.32 -9.11 -7.54
N ARG A 128 -6.84 -9.13 -8.76
CA ARG A 128 -5.66 -9.93 -9.14
C ARG A 128 -4.47 -9.03 -9.42
N ALA A 129 -3.29 -9.51 -9.09
CA ALA A 129 -2.05 -8.84 -9.45
C ALA A 129 -1.86 -8.86 -10.97
N THR A 130 -1.57 -7.70 -11.56
CA THR A 130 -1.15 -7.59 -12.97
C THR A 130 0.35 -7.42 -13.09
N LYS A 131 1.02 -7.01 -12.02
CA LYS A 131 2.48 -6.93 -11.93
C LYS A 131 2.94 -7.27 -10.51
N THR A 132 4.02 -8.04 -10.41
CA THR A 132 4.63 -8.40 -9.14
C THR A 132 6.11 -8.02 -9.12
N ARG A 133 6.67 -7.98 -7.91
CA ARG A 133 8.10 -7.80 -7.65
C ARG A 133 8.49 -8.66 -6.45
N GLY A 134 9.65 -9.31 -6.53
CA GLY A 134 10.20 -10.07 -5.42
C GLY A 134 10.52 -9.19 -4.22
N LEU A 135 10.28 -9.68 -3.01
CA LEU A 135 10.64 -8.98 -1.77
C LEU A 135 12.18 -8.89 -1.66
N PRO A 136 12.81 -7.69 -1.60
CA PRO A 136 14.26 -7.56 -1.40
C PRO A 136 14.65 -7.82 0.06
N ALA A 137 15.95 -7.84 0.37
CA ALA A 137 16.43 -7.91 1.76
C ALA A 137 16.21 -6.59 2.54
N GLY A 138 16.04 -5.50 1.83
CA GLY A 138 15.80 -4.18 2.37
C GLY A 138 15.99 -3.10 1.33
N TYR A 139 15.97 -1.85 1.78
CA TYR A 139 16.13 -0.69 0.93
C TYR A 139 17.16 0.27 1.51
N TYR A 140 17.94 0.88 0.63
CA TYR A 140 18.86 1.96 0.97
C TYR A 140 18.27 3.31 0.56
N LEU A 141 18.33 4.29 1.48
CA LEU A 141 18.00 5.68 1.20
C LEU A 141 19.26 6.55 1.37
N PRO A 142 19.41 7.60 0.55
CA PRO A 142 20.55 8.52 0.69
C PRO A 142 20.65 9.16 2.08
N PRO A 143 21.85 9.54 2.54
CA PRO A 143 22.04 10.16 3.87
C PRO A 143 21.27 11.50 4.01
N SER A 144 21.00 12.18 2.90
CA SER A 144 20.21 13.43 2.87
C SER A 144 18.73 13.22 3.28
N GLU A 145 18.24 11.98 3.23
CA GLU A 145 16.82 11.67 3.34
C GLU A 145 16.35 11.39 4.78
N ARG A 146 16.84 12.17 5.72
CA ARG A 146 16.46 12.07 7.14
C ARG A 146 14.94 12.17 7.35
N ALA A 147 14.26 13.08 6.64
CA ALA A 147 12.82 13.26 6.78
C ALA A 147 12.04 12.00 6.34
N ILE A 148 12.51 11.31 5.29
CA ILE A 148 11.90 10.04 4.85
C ILE A 148 12.18 8.94 5.87
N ALA A 149 13.40 8.85 6.38
CA ALA A 149 13.76 7.89 7.43
C ALA A 149 12.88 8.09 8.69
N ASP A 150 12.67 9.33 9.13
CA ASP A 150 11.80 9.64 10.25
C ASP A 150 10.33 9.33 9.96
N LEU A 151 9.85 9.58 8.75
CA LEU A 151 8.50 9.18 8.33
C LEU A 151 8.31 7.66 8.39
N LEU A 152 9.28 6.88 7.92
CA LEU A 152 9.25 5.41 8.02
C LEU A 152 9.21 4.95 9.48
N ARG A 153 9.93 5.61 10.36
CA ARG A 153 9.87 5.33 11.81
C ARG A 153 8.51 5.65 12.42
N LEU A 154 7.83 6.71 11.98
CA LEU A 154 6.45 7.00 12.40
C LEU A 154 5.48 5.87 12.01
N HIS A 155 5.77 5.15 10.93
CA HIS A 155 5.05 3.91 10.58
C HIS A 155 5.43 2.72 11.47
N GLY A 156 6.38 2.87 12.39
CA GLY A 156 6.87 1.82 13.30
C GLY A 156 7.91 0.91 12.67
N LEU A 157 8.53 1.32 11.56
CA LEU A 157 9.55 0.53 10.88
C LEU A 157 10.92 0.67 11.57
N LEU A 158 11.65 -0.43 11.62
CA LEU A 158 13.08 -0.38 11.92
C LEU A 158 13.81 0.29 10.76
N VAL A 159 14.53 1.35 11.08
CA VAL A 159 15.44 2.05 10.18
C VAL A 159 16.81 2.10 10.84
N GLU A 160 17.82 1.67 10.12
CA GLU A 160 19.21 1.67 10.57
C GLU A 160 20.01 2.68 9.74
N ARG A 161 21.11 3.18 10.27
CA ARG A 161 22.04 4.07 9.57
C ARG A 161 23.40 3.40 9.52
N LEU A 162 24.03 3.38 8.35
CA LEU A 162 25.41 2.91 8.20
C LEU A 162 26.37 3.83 8.95
N ASP A 163 27.25 3.25 9.74
CA ASP A 163 28.23 4.01 10.54
C ASP A 163 29.52 4.29 9.76
N VAL A 164 29.74 3.57 8.66
CA VAL A 164 30.92 3.67 7.79
C VAL A 164 30.52 3.59 6.33
N ASP A 165 31.41 4.04 5.45
CA ASP A 165 31.26 3.77 4.02
C ASP A 165 31.23 2.26 3.75
N TRP A 166 30.32 1.84 2.87
CA TRP A 166 30.11 0.43 2.59
C TRP A 166 29.90 0.19 1.11
N SER A 167 30.52 -0.83 0.54
CA SER A 167 30.22 -1.29 -0.82
C SER A 167 29.31 -2.50 -0.79
N ASP A 168 28.17 -2.41 -1.46
CA ASP A 168 27.20 -3.49 -1.52
C ASP A 168 26.64 -3.71 -2.93
N SER A 169 26.10 -4.89 -3.14
CA SER A 169 25.38 -5.26 -4.35
C SER A 169 23.93 -4.79 -4.25
N VAL A 170 23.56 -3.82 -5.08
CA VAL A 170 22.24 -3.21 -5.10
C VAL A 170 21.56 -3.33 -6.45
N GLN A 171 20.24 -3.38 -6.46
CA GLN A 171 19.43 -3.22 -7.65
C GLN A 171 18.87 -1.80 -7.70
N VAL A 172 19.05 -1.15 -8.84
CA VAL A 172 18.58 0.21 -9.11
C VAL A 172 17.39 0.13 -10.05
N PHE A 173 16.33 0.87 -9.72
CA PHE A 173 15.14 0.95 -10.54
C PHE A 173 15.33 2.05 -11.60
N GLY A 174 15.35 1.66 -12.88
CA GLY A 174 15.34 2.59 -14.01
C GLY A 174 13.90 3.04 -14.29
N VAL A 175 13.64 4.33 -14.13
CA VAL A 175 12.35 4.94 -14.46
C VAL A 175 12.25 5.07 -15.98
N LYS A 176 11.17 4.50 -16.56
CA LYS A 176 10.87 4.59 -18.00
C LYS A 176 9.78 5.60 -18.31
N GLU A 177 8.82 5.71 -17.40
CA GLU A 177 7.67 6.60 -17.58
C GLU A 177 7.19 7.12 -16.23
N GLU A 178 6.82 8.39 -16.22
CA GLU A 178 6.13 9.09 -15.14
C GLU A 178 4.74 9.50 -15.60
N LYS A 179 3.72 9.08 -14.87
CA LYS A 179 2.34 9.44 -15.16
C LYS A 179 1.69 10.11 -13.96
N TRP A 180 1.37 11.36 -14.11
CA TRP A 180 0.67 12.16 -13.12
C TRP A 180 -0.84 12.04 -13.24
N ALA A 181 -1.53 11.98 -12.10
CA ALA A 181 -2.99 12.02 -12.09
C ALA A 181 -3.50 13.35 -12.66
N ASP A 182 -4.61 13.32 -13.40
CA ASP A 182 -5.21 14.52 -13.99
C ASP A 182 -5.72 15.49 -12.92
N ARG A 183 -6.19 14.96 -11.80
CA ARG A 183 -6.76 15.74 -10.70
C ARG A 183 -6.10 15.37 -9.37
N PRO A 184 -5.91 16.36 -8.48
CA PRO A 184 -5.44 16.08 -7.13
C PRO A 184 -6.43 15.18 -6.35
N PHE A 185 -5.87 14.30 -5.54
CA PHE A 185 -6.60 13.49 -4.57
C PHE A 185 -6.03 13.79 -3.16
N GLN A 186 -6.87 14.24 -2.24
CA GLN A 186 -6.46 14.64 -0.88
C GLN A 186 -5.25 15.58 -0.83
N GLY A 187 -5.20 16.56 -1.74
CA GLY A 187 -4.11 17.53 -1.82
C GLY A 187 -2.86 17.07 -2.57
N HIS A 188 -2.80 15.81 -3.02
CA HIS A 188 -1.67 15.25 -3.76
C HIS A 188 -2.02 15.00 -5.23
N LYS A 189 -1.14 15.39 -6.13
CA LYS A 189 -1.19 14.97 -7.52
C LYS A 189 -0.42 13.66 -7.64
N LEU A 190 -1.16 12.54 -7.58
CA LEU A 190 -0.57 11.21 -7.49
C LEU A 190 0.33 10.90 -8.68
N LEU A 191 1.53 10.37 -8.40
CA LEU A 191 2.51 9.97 -9.40
C LEU A 191 2.51 8.44 -9.57
N ALA A 192 2.42 7.95 -10.78
CA ALA A 192 2.66 6.55 -11.12
C ALA A 192 3.98 6.45 -11.89
N LEU A 193 4.88 5.61 -11.41
CA LEU A 193 6.13 5.29 -12.07
C LEU A 193 6.02 3.93 -12.74
N THR A 194 6.61 3.79 -13.93
CA THR A 194 6.85 2.51 -14.57
C THR A 194 8.32 2.36 -14.91
N GLY A 195 8.81 1.14 -14.86
CA GLY A 195 10.22 0.87 -15.13
C GLY A 195 10.61 -0.57 -14.81
N ASP A 196 11.91 -0.80 -14.69
CA ASP A 196 12.46 -2.09 -14.33
C ASP A 196 13.72 -1.95 -13.46
N TYR A 197 13.97 -2.98 -12.66
CA TYR A 197 15.22 -3.12 -11.95
C TYR A 197 16.33 -3.63 -12.87
N ALA A 198 17.44 -2.91 -12.89
CA ALA A 198 18.67 -3.42 -13.52
C ALA A 198 19.23 -4.61 -12.76
N PRO A 199 20.08 -5.46 -13.42
CA PRO A 199 20.88 -6.44 -12.71
C PRO A 199 21.64 -5.78 -11.55
N ALA A 200 21.87 -6.55 -10.48
CA ALA A 200 22.56 -6.04 -9.31
C ALA A 200 23.98 -5.59 -9.64
N VAL A 201 24.35 -4.41 -9.16
CA VAL A 201 25.66 -3.78 -9.35
C VAL A 201 26.27 -3.38 -8.01
N MET A 202 27.61 -3.37 -7.94
CA MET A 202 28.31 -2.85 -6.76
C MET A 202 28.20 -1.33 -6.72
N ARG A 203 27.76 -0.78 -5.59
CA ARG A 203 27.69 0.65 -5.31
C ARG A 203 28.34 0.95 -3.97
N THR A 204 29.06 2.05 -3.90
CA THR A 204 29.54 2.59 -2.62
C THR A 204 28.43 3.41 -1.98
N LEU A 205 28.09 3.05 -0.77
CA LEU A 205 27.10 3.67 0.11
C LEU A 205 27.87 4.47 1.15
N PRO A 206 27.79 5.80 1.18
CA PRO A 206 28.51 6.60 2.17
C PRO A 206 27.98 6.36 3.58
N ALA A 207 28.82 6.57 4.58
CA ALA A 207 28.38 6.63 5.98
C ALA A 207 27.18 7.57 6.12
N GLY A 208 26.22 7.21 6.97
CA GLY A 208 24.97 7.95 7.09
C GLY A 208 23.84 7.46 6.16
N THR A 209 24.12 6.62 5.16
CA THR A 209 23.07 5.96 4.35
C THR A 209 22.13 5.20 5.26
N TYR A 210 20.81 5.37 5.07
CA TYR A 210 19.80 4.62 5.81
C TYR A 210 19.55 3.27 5.16
N PHE A 211 19.37 2.26 5.99
CA PHE A 211 18.97 0.92 5.59
C PHE A 211 17.64 0.56 6.27
N VAL A 212 16.67 0.13 5.49
CA VAL A 212 15.36 -0.29 5.97
C VAL A 212 15.21 -1.79 5.68
N PRO A 213 15.47 -2.68 6.66
CA PRO A 213 15.40 -4.11 6.45
C PRO A 213 13.96 -4.58 6.24
N THR A 214 13.75 -5.56 5.36
CA THR A 214 12.48 -6.28 5.28
C THR A 214 12.41 -7.44 6.28
N ALA A 215 13.55 -7.80 6.90
CA ALA A 215 13.65 -8.76 7.99
C ALA A 215 13.11 -8.18 9.32
N GLN A 216 11.86 -7.80 9.32
CA GLN A 216 11.13 -7.28 10.48
C GLN A 216 9.64 -7.62 10.35
N PRO A 217 8.85 -7.62 11.44
CA PRO A 217 7.41 -7.92 11.38
C PRO A 217 6.64 -7.10 10.35
N LEU A 218 7.06 -5.85 10.12
CA LEU A 218 6.49 -4.92 9.16
C LEU A 218 7.18 -4.96 7.77
N GLY A 219 7.88 -6.03 7.42
CA GLY A 219 8.63 -6.13 6.16
C GLY A 219 7.76 -5.94 4.90
N ARG A 220 6.50 -6.38 4.93
CA ARG A 220 5.56 -6.15 3.82
C ARG A 220 5.12 -4.69 3.72
N LEU A 221 5.04 -3.99 4.84
CA LEU A 221 4.78 -2.54 4.86
C LEU A 221 6.00 -1.78 4.31
N VAL A 222 7.24 -2.19 4.64
CA VAL A 222 8.46 -1.62 4.04
C VAL A 222 8.39 -1.69 2.51
N PHE A 223 8.08 -2.87 1.96
CA PHE A 223 7.91 -3.06 0.52
C PHE A 223 6.82 -2.13 -0.04
N SER A 224 5.64 -2.14 0.56
CA SER A 224 4.51 -1.33 0.09
C SER A 224 4.80 0.17 0.09
N LEU A 225 5.59 0.66 1.05
CA LEU A 225 5.92 2.09 1.16
C LEU A 225 7.03 2.52 0.21
N LEU A 226 8.00 1.64 -0.10
CA LEU A 226 9.22 2.02 -0.80
C LEU A 226 9.33 1.54 -2.25
N GLU A 227 8.44 0.63 -2.70
CA GLU A 227 8.45 0.20 -4.09
C GLU A 227 8.05 1.32 -5.05
N PRO A 228 8.89 1.62 -6.07
CA PRO A 228 8.66 2.74 -6.99
C PRO A 228 7.34 2.66 -7.74
N GLU A 229 6.97 1.47 -8.22
CA GLU A 229 5.75 1.23 -9.00
C GLU A 229 4.50 1.01 -8.13
N GLY A 230 4.69 0.93 -6.81
CA GLY A 230 3.62 0.65 -5.85
C GLY A 230 2.70 1.84 -5.59
N TYR A 231 1.95 1.70 -4.53
CA TYR A 231 0.98 2.71 -4.09
C TYR A 231 1.43 3.41 -2.79
N GLY A 232 2.72 3.29 -2.47
CA GLY A 232 3.34 3.85 -1.27
C GLY A 232 3.83 5.30 -1.43
N LEU A 233 4.92 5.61 -0.74
CA LEU A 233 5.48 6.96 -0.65
C LEU A 233 5.85 7.60 -2.00
N PRO A 234 6.37 6.85 -3.01
CA PRO A 234 6.65 7.43 -4.32
C PRO A 234 5.40 8.02 -4.98
N ARG A 235 4.26 7.33 -4.85
CA ARG A 235 2.99 7.78 -5.43
C ARG A 235 2.42 9.03 -4.74
N TRP A 236 2.77 9.25 -3.48
CA TRP A 236 2.31 10.36 -2.64
C TRP A 236 3.26 11.55 -2.61
N ASN A 237 4.10 11.69 -3.62
CA ASN A 237 4.99 12.84 -3.83
C ASN A 237 6.16 12.95 -2.83
N VAL A 238 6.41 11.94 -2.01
CA VAL A 238 7.48 12.01 -0.99
C VAL A 238 8.87 12.06 -1.61
N PHE A 239 9.04 11.47 -2.80
CA PHE A 239 10.32 11.41 -3.53
C PHE A 239 10.44 12.40 -4.69
N ASP A 240 9.42 13.19 -4.98
CA ASP A 240 9.36 14.02 -6.19
C ASP A 240 10.60 14.92 -6.36
N ARG A 241 11.06 15.60 -5.29
CA ARG A 241 12.27 16.44 -5.35
C ARG A 241 13.54 15.68 -5.73
N LEU A 242 13.60 14.38 -5.45
CA LEU A 242 14.73 13.52 -5.83
C LEU A 242 14.60 12.98 -7.24
N LEU A 243 13.40 13.03 -7.79
CA LEU A 243 13.10 12.68 -9.18
C LEU A 243 13.28 13.88 -10.13
N GLY A 244 13.74 15.03 -9.61
CA GLY A 244 13.88 16.24 -10.39
C GLY A 244 12.55 16.87 -10.82
N ALA A 245 11.44 16.38 -10.27
CA ALA A 245 10.15 17.02 -10.46
C ALA A 245 10.12 18.37 -9.76
N ASP A 246 9.78 19.42 -10.49
CA ASP A 246 9.68 20.75 -9.91
C ASP A 246 8.39 20.86 -9.09
N PHE A 247 8.53 21.06 -7.78
CA PHE A 247 7.43 21.09 -6.81
C PHE A 247 6.49 22.29 -6.90
N GLY A 248 6.71 23.21 -7.79
CA GLY A 248 5.75 24.26 -8.09
C GLY A 248 4.35 23.74 -8.47
N ALA A 249 4.14 22.44 -8.43
CA ALA A 249 3.01 21.66 -8.93
C ALA A 249 1.64 21.98 -8.32
N TYR A 250 1.60 22.54 -7.15
CA TYR A 250 0.35 23.09 -6.64
C TYR A 250 -0.18 24.27 -7.44
N SER A 251 0.64 24.83 -8.30
CA SER A 251 0.30 26.01 -9.13
C SER A 251 -0.20 25.67 -10.53
N GLY A 252 -0.32 24.41 -10.91
CA GLY A 252 -0.83 24.00 -12.24
C GLY A 252 0.14 24.17 -13.38
N LEU A 253 1.44 24.38 -13.11
CA LEU A 253 2.47 24.49 -14.15
C LEU A 253 2.86 23.12 -14.69
N VAL A 254 3.02 23.04 -16.00
CA VAL A 254 3.43 21.84 -16.73
C VAL A 254 4.92 21.63 -16.52
N TYR A 255 5.29 20.43 -16.10
CA TYR A 255 6.67 20.04 -15.84
C TYR A 255 7.33 19.55 -17.12
N GLY A 256 8.44 20.16 -17.46
CA GLY A 256 9.42 19.53 -18.32
C GLY A 256 10.12 18.43 -17.52
N SER A 257 9.79 17.16 -17.78
CA SER A 257 10.50 16.05 -17.17
C SER A 257 11.92 15.99 -17.75
N THR A 258 12.92 16.32 -16.95
CA THR A 258 14.20 15.66 -17.11
C THR A 258 14.00 14.30 -16.46
N ALA A 259 13.70 13.27 -17.26
CA ALA A 259 13.50 11.92 -16.77
C ALA A 259 14.68 11.53 -15.88
N VAL A 260 14.43 11.32 -14.59
CA VAL A 260 15.45 10.76 -13.72
C VAL A 260 15.64 9.32 -14.15
N ALA A 261 16.82 9.01 -14.64
CA ALA A 261 17.13 7.66 -15.14
C ALA A 261 17.07 6.59 -14.03
N GLU A 262 17.29 6.97 -12.77
CA GLU A 262 17.38 6.05 -11.64
C GLU A 262 16.51 6.55 -10.47
N PHE A 263 15.69 5.64 -9.90
CA PHE A 263 14.97 5.93 -8.66
C PHE A 263 15.94 5.99 -7.48
N PRO A 264 15.84 6.97 -6.57
CA PRO A 264 16.86 7.25 -5.55
C PRO A 264 16.91 6.25 -4.39
N VAL A 265 15.99 5.29 -4.34
CA VAL A 265 15.97 4.22 -3.32
C VAL A 265 16.41 2.92 -3.99
N TRP A 266 17.44 2.31 -3.44
CA TRP A 266 18.01 1.09 -4.03
C TRP A 266 17.64 -0.14 -3.22
N ARG A 267 17.34 -1.24 -3.89
CA ARG A 267 17.09 -2.54 -3.26
C ARG A 267 18.40 -3.19 -2.85
N ALA A 268 18.46 -3.67 -1.61
CA ALA A 268 19.52 -4.54 -1.14
C ALA A 268 19.25 -5.99 -1.56
N VAL A 269 20.22 -6.64 -2.19
CA VAL A 269 20.15 -8.06 -2.55
C VAL A 269 20.20 -8.94 -1.28
N ARG A 270 21.01 -8.51 -0.31
CA ARG A 270 21.17 -9.12 1.01
C ARG A 270 21.28 -8.04 2.07
N ALA A 271 21.06 -8.38 3.33
CA ALA A 271 21.30 -7.45 4.44
C ALA A 271 22.79 -7.07 4.50
N PRO A 272 23.12 -5.77 4.69
CA PRO A 272 24.51 -5.34 4.80
C PRO A 272 25.18 -5.96 6.01
N ARG A 273 26.50 -6.25 5.88
CA ARG A 273 27.36 -6.66 6.99
C ARG A 273 28.07 -5.49 7.65
N ALA A 274 27.90 -4.29 7.12
CA ALA A 274 28.46 -3.06 7.68
C ALA A 274 27.98 -2.81 9.10
N PRO A 275 28.82 -2.20 9.97
CA PRO A 275 28.38 -1.60 11.21
C PRO A 275 27.25 -0.61 10.94
N ARG A 276 26.18 -0.69 11.74
CA ARG A 276 25.01 0.17 11.58
C ARG A 276 24.28 0.34 12.91
N THR A 277 23.72 1.50 13.10
CA THR A 277 23.01 1.89 14.31
C THR A 277 21.53 2.12 14.00
N ALA A 278 20.64 1.49 14.78
CA ALA A 278 19.21 1.75 14.67
C ALA A 278 18.93 3.22 15.04
N LEU A 279 18.05 3.86 14.29
CA LEU A 279 17.60 5.20 14.65
C LEU A 279 16.71 5.14 15.91
N PRO A 280 16.90 6.07 16.85
CA PRO A 280 16.17 6.12 18.12
C PRO A 280 14.69 6.39 17.93
#